data_d1bede7d0cab0a3ab123567b06eb32cf
#
_entry.id   d1bede7d0cab0a3ab123567b06eb32cf
#
_cell.length_a   1.000
_cell.length_b   1.000
_cell.length_c   1.000
_cell.angle_alpha   90.00
_cell.angle_beta   90.00
_cell.angle_gamma   90.00
#
_symmetry.space_group_name_H-M   'P 1'
#
loop_
_entity.id
_entity.type
_entity.pdbx_description
1 polymer ?
#
loop_
_entity_poly.entity_id
_entity_poly.type
_entity_poly.pdbx_seq_one_letter_code
_entity_poly.pdbx_strand_id
1 'polypeptide(L)'
;MWYTQKHPQHTYTKRDIYYFSRVIPSDLRNHYTKPRIIQSLKTKSAHRASVASKILSSKLDDYWLGLRLKQMDVPASHLLVSGA
;
A
#
# COMPACT_ATOMS: atom_id res chain seq x y z
N MET A 1 5.99 -22.24 -13.42
CA MET A 1 6.38 -21.63 -13.48
C MET A 1 6.95 -21.04 -13.51
N TRP A 2 7.02 -21.39 -13.48
CA TRP A 2 7.80 -20.94 -13.42
C TRP A 2 8.24 -19.85 -13.80
N TYR A 3 8.03 -19.51 -13.89
CA TYR A 3 8.69 -18.32 -14.14
C TYR A 3 9.10 -17.71 -12.87
N THR A 4 10.14 -16.93 -12.81
CA THR A 4 10.47 -16.19 -11.63
C THR A 4 10.06 -14.77 -11.81
N GLN A 5 9.59 -14.21 -10.73
CA GLN A 5 9.22 -12.82 -10.73
C GLN A 5 10.46 -11.95 -10.80
N LYS A 6 10.55 -11.10 -11.80
CA LYS A 6 11.73 -10.27 -12.01
C LYS A 6 11.81 -9.08 -11.08
N HIS A 7 10.69 -8.66 -10.55
CA HIS A 7 10.62 -7.47 -9.71
C HIS A 7 10.02 -7.80 -8.37
N PRO A 8 10.39 -7.07 -7.31
CA PRO A 8 9.70 -7.21 -6.03
C PRO A 8 8.21 -6.96 -6.18
N GLN A 9 7.44 -7.54 -5.26
CA GLN A 9 5.99 -7.40 -5.29
C GLN A 9 5.59 -5.92 -5.24
N HIS A 10 4.57 -5.55 -6.02
CA HIS A 10 4.05 -4.20 -6.12
C HIS A 10 5.04 -3.21 -6.73
N THR A 11 6.01 -3.70 -7.51
CA THR A 11 6.95 -2.81 -8.17
C THR A 11 7.02 -3.07 -9.66
N TYR A 12 7.45 -2.06 -10.38
CA TYR A 12 7.80 -2.18 -11.78
C TYR A 12 8.93 -1.18 -12.07
N THR A 13 9.58 -1.35 -13.21
CA THR A 13 10.67 -0.45 -13.58
C THR A 13 10.27 0.41 -14.76
N LYS A 14 10.79 1.62 -14.77
CA LYS A 14 10.69 2.52 -15.90
C LYS A 14 12.01 3.25 -16.00
N ARG A 15 12.71 3.09 -17.13
CA ARG A 15 14.05 3.66 -17.31
C ARG A 15 14.99 3.22 -16.20
N ASP A 16 14.88 1.92 -15.82
CA ASP A 16 15.69 1.29 -14.79
C ASP A 16 15.42 1.75 -13.37
N ILE A 17 14.50 2.67 -13.17
CA ILE A 17 14.12 3.12 -11.83
C ILE A 17 12.91 2.32 -11.38
N TYR A 18 12.94 1.82 -10.15
CA TYR A 18 11.81 1.09 -9.57
C TYR A 18 10.72 2.04 -9.11
N TYR A 19 9.49 1.65 -9.37
CA TYR A 19 8.31 2.37 -8.92
C TYR A 19 7.45 1.42 -8.12
N PHE A 20 6.90 1.94 -7.04
CA PHE A 20 5.88 1.23 -6.27
C PHE A 20 4.52 1.48 -6.91
N SER A 21 3.72 0.44 -7.07
CA SER A 21 2.39 0.55 -7.66
C SER A 21 1.46 -0.41 -6.97
N ARG A 22 0.34 0.10 -6.47
CA ARG A 22 -0.62 -0.75 -5.79
C ARG A 22 -2.03 -0.26 -6.07
N VAL A 23 -2.92 -1.20 -6.42
CA VAL A 23 -4.31 -0.88 -6.69
C VAL A 23 -5.01 -0.53 -5.39
N ILE A 24 -5.77 0.55 -5.42
CA ILE A 24 -6.58 0.95 -4.27
C ILE A 24 -7.80 0.05 -4.21
N PRO A 25 -8.11 -0.53 -3.03
CA PRO A 25 -9.31 -1.36 -2.88
C PRO A 25 -10.56 -0.61 -3.29
N SER A 26 -11.49 -1.31 -3.91
CA SER A 26 -12.69 -0.68 -4.45
C SER A 26 -13.53 0.02 -3.38
N ASP A 27 -13.53 -0.50 -2.16
CA ASP A 27 -14.29 0.10 -1.08
C ASP A 27 -13.67 1.40 -0.57
N LEU A 28 -12.42 1.70 -0.95
CA LEU A 28 -11.74 2.92 -0.52
C LEU A 28 -11.51 3.91 -1.65
N ARG A 29 -11.98 3.61 -2.85
CA ARG A 29 -11.74 4.45 -4.02
C ARG A 29 -12.29 5.86 -3.88
N ASN A 30 -13.32 6.03 -3.11
CA ASN A 30 -13.90 7.35 -2.92
C ASN A 30 -13.00 8.31 -2.15
N HIS A 31 -11.95 7.81 -1.54
CA HIS A 31 -10.96 8.65 -0.85
C HIS A 31 -9.84 9.12 -1.77
N TYR A 32 -9.84 8.66 -3.02
CA TYR A 32 -8.75 8.93 -3.95
C TYR A 32 -9.29 9.42 -5.28
N THR A 33 -8.45 10.16 -6.00
CA THR A 33 -8.80 10.64 -7.34
C THR A 33 -8.36 9.66 -8.43
N LYS A 34 -7.46 8.74 -8.09
CA LYS A 34 -6.94 7.77 -9.04
C LYS A 34 -7.10 6.36 -8.48
N PRO A 35 -7.18 5.35 -9.36
CA PRO A 35 -7.42 3.98 -8.90
C PRO A 35 -6.19 3.27 -8.35
N ARG A 36 -5.02 3.90 -8.43
CA ARG A 36 -3.76 3.23 -8.11
C ARG A 36 -2.80 4.20 -7.46
N ILE A 37 -2.09 3.71 -6.45
CA ILE A 37 -1.00 4.47 -5.82
C ILE A 37 0.27 4.18 -6.62
N ILE A 38 0.95 5.23 -7.08
CA ILE A 38 2.21 5.10 -7.80
C ILE A 38 3.23 6.04 -7.16
N GLN A 39 4.37 5.49 -6.81
CA GLN A 39 5.42 6.25 -6.13
C GLN A 39 6.78 5.80 -6.62
N SER A 40 7.61 6.74 -7.06
CA SER A 40 8.98 6.42 -7.41
C SER A 40 9.76 6.02 -6.17
N LEU A 41 10.52 4.94 -6.28
CA LEU A 41 11.38 4.49 -5.19
C LEU A 41 12.79 5.05 -5.34
N LYS A 42 13.04 5.75 -6.44
CA LYS A 42 14.29 6.48 -6.68
C LYS A 42 15.53 5.59 -6.54
N THR A 43 15.40 4.35 -6.94
CA THR A 43 16.50 3.40 -6.88
C THR A 43 16.49 2.49 -8.08
N LYS A 44 17.66 2.03 -8.47
CA LYS A 44 17.82 1.00 -9.49
C LYS A 44 18.08 -0.36 -8.86
N SER A 45 18.17 -0.43 -7.54
CA SER A 45 18.48 -1.64 -6.82
C SER A 45 17.22 -2.42 -6.51
N ALA A 46 17.14 -3.68 -6.97
CA ALA A 46 16.01 -4.54 -6.67
C ALA A 46 15.87 -4.78 -5.16
N HIS A 47 17.00 -4.91 -4.48
CA HIS A 47 16.98 -5.12 -3.04
C HIS A 47 16.38 -3.93 -2.30
N ARG A 48 16.84 -2.73 -2.61
CA ARG A 48 16.31 -1.52 -1.97
C ARG A 48 14.85 -1.32 -2.31
N ALA A 49 14.47 -1.61 -3.55
CA ALA A 49 13.08 -1.51 -3.95
C ALA A 49 12.21 -2.50 -3.17
N SER A 50 12.71 -3.69 -2.94
CA SER A 50 11.98 -4.69 -2.15
C SER A 50 11.73 -4.21 -0.73
N VAL A 51 12.76 -3.68 -0.07
CA VAL A 51 12.61 -3.17 1.28
C VAL A 51 11.61 -2.00 1.30
N ALA A 52 11.79 -1.05 0.38
CA ALA A 52 10.92 0.12 0.34
C ALA A 52 9.47 -0.25 0.07
N SER A 53 9.23 -1.19 -0.86
CA SER A 53 7.86 -1.57 -1.19
C SER A 53 7.18 -2.27 -0.03
N LYS A 54 7.90 -3.06 0.74
CA LYS A 54 7.33 -3.72 1.92
C LYS A 54 6.93 -2.70 2.97
N ILE A 55 7.77 -1.70 3.20
CA ILE A 55 7.47 -0.65 4.15
C ILE A 55 6.24 0.15 3.70
N LEU A 56 6.21 0.53 2.42
CA LEU A 56 5.08 1.29 1.89
C LEU A 56 3.79 0.49 1.94
N SER A 57 3.84 -0.80 1.59
CA SER A 57 2.66 -1.65 1.65
C SER A 57 2.13 -1.77 3.06
N SER A 58 3.02 -1.95 4.03
CA SER A 58 2.61 -2.05 5.42
C SER A 58 1.94 -0.76 5.89
N LYS A 59 2.51 0.39 5.55
CA LYS A 59 1.93 1.66 5.92
C LYS A 59 0.57 1.89 5.28
N LEU A 60 0.43 1.48 4.01
CA LEU A 60 -0.85 1.59 3.31
C LEU A 60 -1.89 0.68 3.94
N ASP A 61 -1.51 -0.55 4.29
CA ASP A 61 -2.44 -1.47 4.93
C ASP A 61 -2.97 -0.88 6.24
N ASP A 62 -2.10 -0.30 7.04
CA ASP A 62 -2.50 0.33 8.30
C ASP A 62 -3.40 1.52 8.07
N TYR A 63 -3.06 2.36 7.11
CA TYR A 63 -3.85 3.53 6.78
C TYR A 63 -5.24 3.13 6.27
N TRP A 64 -5.27 2.14 5.40
CA TRP A 64 -6.55 1.67 4.85
C TRP A 64 -7.41 1.01 5.90
N LEU A 65 -6.80 0.31 6.84
CA LEU A 65 -7.56 -0.25 7.95
C LEU A 65 -8.20 0.89 8.76
N GLY A 66 -7.45 1.94 9.02
CA GLY A 66 -7.99 3.10 9.73
C GLY A 66 -9.17 3.73 9.00
N LEU A 67 -9.06 3.85 7.66
CA LEU A 67 -10.17 4.39 6.86
C LEU A 67 -11.41 3.50 6.94
N ARG A 68 -11.21 2.18 6.91
CA ARG A 68 -12.34 1.26 6.98
C ARG A 68 -13.04 1.31 8.32
N LEU A 69 -12.27 1.42 9.39
CA LEU A 69 -12.85 1.56 10.72
C LEU A 69 -13.68 2.84 10.83
N LYS A 70 -13.21 3.90 10.20
CA LYS A 70 -13.94 5.15 10.15
C LYS A 70 -15.25 5.00 9.39
N GLN A 71 -15.21 4.29 8.27
CA GLN A 71 -16.39 4.07 7.45
C GLN A 71 -17.45 3.22 8.16
N MET A 72 -17.01 2.37 9.06
CA MET A 72 -17.92 1.53 9.83
C MET A 72 -18.68 2.34 10.88
N ASP A 73 -18.32 3.61 11.05
CA ASP A 73 -18.98 4.48 11.98
C ASP A 73 -19.00 3.93 13.40
N VAL A 74 -17.88 3.35 13.80
CA VAL A 74 -17.72 2.83 15.14
C VAL A 74 -17.13 3.95 16.01
N PRO A 75 -17.84 4.38 17.05
CA PRO A 75 -17.31 5.44 17.91
C PRO A 75 -16.02 5.02 18.58
N ALA A 76 -15.06 5.93 18.59
CA ALA A 76 -13.77 5.65 19.21
C ALA A 76 -13.93 5.33 20.70
N SER A 77 -14.85 6.02 21.35
CA SER A 77 -15.10 5.78 22.76
C SER A 77 -15.57 4.34 23.01
N HIS A 78 -16.32 3.78 22.08
CA HIS A 78 -16.76 2.41 22.18
C HIS A 78 -15.58 1.44 22.13
N LEU A 79 -14.66 1.70 21.23
CA LEU A 79 -13.47 0.87 21.09
C LEU A 79 -12.59 0.98 22.34
N LEU A 80 -12.47 2.19 22.87
CA LEU A 80 -11.66 2.41 24.05
C LEU A 80 -12.23 1.70 25.26
N VAL A 81 -13.52 1.71 25.41
CA VAL A 81 -14.16 1.03 26.51
C VAL A 81 -13.91 -0.46 26.44
N SER A 82 -14.07 -1.04 25.26
CA SER A 82 -13.84 -2.46 25.11
C SER A 82 -12.38 -2.84 25.29
N GLY A 83 -11.48 -1.90 25.04
CA GLY A 83 -10.06 -2.12 25.21
C GLY A 83 -9.55 -1.85 26.59
N ALA A 84 -10.35 -1.23 27.42
CA ALA A 84 -9.92 -0.86 28.77
C ALA A 84 -9.95 -2.05 29.70
#